data_99171927fbe645e552364fe3258f9796
#
_entry.id   99171927fbe645e552364fe3258f9796
#
_cell.length_a   1.000
_cell.length_b   1.000
_cell.length_c   1.000
_cell.angle_alpha   90.00
_cell.angle_beta   90.00
_cell.angle_gamma   90.00
#
_symmetry.space_group_name_H-M   'P 1'
#
loop_
_entity.id
_entity.type
_entity.pdbx_description
1 polymer ?
#
loop_
_entity_poly.entity_id
_entity_poly.type
_entity_poly.pdbx_seq_one_letter_code
_entity_poly.pdbx_strand_id
1 'polypeptide(L)'
;MKNILAIQSHVVYGHAGNSAAEFPMRRLGANVWPLNTVQFSNHTQYGKWTGCVMPPSHLTEIVQGIAAIDKLHTCDAVLSGYLGSAEQGEHILGIVRQGKAANPQAKYFCDPVMGHPEKGCIVAPGVAEFHVRHGLPASDIIAPNLVELEILCEHPVNNVEEAVLAARELIAQGPQIVLVKHLARAGYSRDRFEMLLVTADEAWHISRPLVDFGMRQPVGVGDVTSGLLLVKLLQGATLQEALEHVTAAVYEIMVTTKAMQEYELQVVAAQDRIANPEHYFSATKL
;
A
#
# COMPACT_ATOMS: atom_id res chain seq x y z
N MET A 1 20.17 -4.61 5.24
CA MET A 1 19.15 -4.59 4.15
C MET A 1 17.92 -5.30 4.69
N LYS A 2 16.74 -4.77 4.47
CA LYS A 2 15.48 -5.33 4.97
C LYS A 2 14.85 -6.26 3.94
N ASN A 3 14.33 -7.41 4.38
CA ASN A 3 13.68 -8.41 3.54
C ASN A 3 12.17 -8.29 3.67
N ILE A 4 11.46 -8.08 2.58
CA ILE A 4 10.02 -7.87 2.54
C ILE A 4 9.38 -8.92 1.64
N LEU A 5 8.48 -9.73 2.19
CA LEU A 5 7.61 -10.60 1.42
C LEU A 5 6.39 -9.77 0.95
N ALA A 6 6.36 -9.44 -0.34
CA ALA A 6 5.33 -8.58 -0.92
C ALA A 6 4.28 -9.44 -1.65
N ILE A 7 3.10 -9.59 -1.04
CA ILE A 7 2.00 -10.42 -1.54
C ILE A 7 0.94 -9.51 -2.15
N GLN A 8 1.06 -9.24 -3.44
CA GLN A 8 0.24 -8.28 -4.17
C GLN A 8 -0.11 -8.79 -5.57
N SER A 9 -0.96 -8.06 -6.30
CA SER A 9 -1.21 -8.33 -7.71
C SER A 9 0.05 -8.18 -8.55
N HIS A 10 0.06 -8.80 -9.73
CA HIS A 10 1.08 -8.60 -10.75
C HIS A 10 0.44 -8.45 -12.12
N VAL A 11 0.93 -7.48 -12.87
CA VAL A 11 0.60 -7.28 -14.28
C VAL A 11 1.85 -7.36 -15.15
N VAL A 12 1.72 -7.97 -16.34
CA VAL A 12 2.85 -8.11 -17.29
C VAL A 12 3.13 -6.78 -17.98
N TYR A 13 2.07 -6.09 -18.39
CA TYR A 13 2.16 -4.76 -18.97
C TYR A 13 1.60 -3.74 -17.98
N GLY A 14 2.38 -2.70 -17.71
CA GLY A 14 2.01 -1.61 -16.82
C GLY A 14 2.40 -1.85 -15.35
N HIS A 15 1.82 -1.04 -14.46
CA HIS A 15 2.24 -0.93 -13.07
C HIS A 15 1.04 -1.05 -12.12
N ALA A 16 0.93 -2.20 -11.45
CA ALA A 16 -0.03 -2.43 -10.36
C ALA A 16 0.54 -3.48 -9.39
N GLY A 17 0.27 -3.36 -8.11
CA GLY A 17 0.75 -4.29 -7.11
C GLY A 17 2.28 -4.42 -7.11
N ASN A 18 2.78 -5.67 -7.17
CA ASN A 18 4.22 -5.95 -7.23
C ASN A 18 4.90 -5.28 -8.44
N SER A 19 4.24 -5.24 -9.61
CA SER A 19 4.80 -4.57 -10.80
C SER A 19 5.01 -3.06 -10.61
N ALA A 20 4.28 -2.43 -9.67
CA ALA A 20 4.46 -1.02 -9.34
C ALA A 20 5.45 -0.81 -8.18
N ALA A 21 5.32 -1.60 -7.11
CA ALA A 21 5.98 -1.33 -5.83
C ALA A 21 7.38 -1.97 -5.71
N GLU A 22 7.62 -3.12 -6.35
CA GLU A 22 8.87 -3.88 -6.18
C GLU A 22 10.11 -3.07 -6.53
N PHE A 23 10.16 -2.48 -7.71
CA PHE A 23 11.32 -1.71 -8.16
C PHE A 23 11.58 -0.48 -7.27
N PRO A 24 10.59 0.38 -6.94
CA PRO A 24 10.78 1.49 -6.00
C PRO A 24 11.27 1.05 -4.62
N MET A 25 10.75 -0.02 -4.05
CA MET A 25 11.24 -0.56 -2.77
C MET A 25 12.70 -1.02 -2.87
N ARG A 26 13.08 -1.72 -3.94
CA ARG A 26 14.46 -2.14 -4.20
C ARG A 26 15.38 -0.93 -4.40
N ARG A 27 14.91 0.11 -5.04
CA ARG A 27 15.66 1.36 -5.23
C ARG A 27 15.97 2.07 -3.92
N LEU A 28 15.11 1.90 -2.89
CA LEU A 28 15.39 2.34 -1.52
C LEU A 28 16.21 1.32 -0.70
N GLY A 29 16.75 0.28 -1.31
CA GLY A 29 17.64 -0.68 -0.65
C GLY A 29 16.96 -1.82 0.10
N ALA A 30 15.66 -2.08 -0.13
CA ALA A 30 15.01 -3.28 0.36
C ALA A 30 15.28 -4.50 -0.54
N ASN A 31 15.33 -5.68 0.04
CA ASN A 31 15.27 -6.95 -0.67
C ASN A 31 13.82 -7.43 -0.69
N VAL A 32 13.20 -7.41 -1.87
CA VAL A 32 11.77 -7.73 -2.02
C VAL A 32 11.61 -9.12 -2.58
N TRP A 33 10.76 -9.92 -1.95
CA TRP A 33 10.33 -11.26 -2.39
C TRP A 33 8.90 -11.14 -2.91
N PRO A 34 8.70 -10.94 -4.22
CA PRO A 34 7.36 -10.77 -4.76
C PRO A 34 6.63 -12.11 -4.84
N LEU A 35 5.43 -12.16 -4.28
CA LEU A 35 4.50 -13.29 -4.36
C LEU A 35 3.18 -12.75 -4.91
N ASN A 36 2.73 -13.30 -6.05
CA ASN A 36 1.64 -12.71 -6.79
C ASN A 36 0.29 -13.33 -6.40
N THR A 37 -0.70 -12.50 -6.07
CA THR A 37 -2.09 -12.92 -5.83
C THR A 37 -2.83 -13.18 -7.15
N VAL A 38 -2.48 -12.42 -8.18
CA VAL A 38 -2.97 -12.59 -9.54
C VAL A 38 -1.82 -12.38 -10.53
N GLN A 39 -1.90 -13.03 -11.69
CA GLN A 39 -1.03 -12.80 -12.83
C GLN A 39 -1.90 -12.37 -13.99
N PHE A 40 -1.94 -11.06 -14.30
CA PHE A 40 -2.74 -10.51 -15.38
C PHE A 40 -1.87 -9.91 -16.49
N SER A 41 -2.41 -9.85 -17.70
CA SER A 41 -1.76 -9.19 -18.84
C SER A 41 -1.51 -7.70 -18.56
N ASN A 42 -2.48 -7.02 -17.96
CA ASN A 42 -2.50 -5.60 -17.62
C ASN A 42 -3.54 -5.36 -16.52
N HIS A 43 -3.54 -4.20 -15.89
CA HIS A 43 -4.54 -3.88 -14.88
C HIS A 43 -5.95 -3.68 -15.47
N THR A 44 -6.97 -3.90 -14.66
CA THR A 44 -8.38 -3.98 -15.07
C THR A 44 -8.94 -2.65 -15.61
N GLN A 45 -8.31 -1.51 -15.34
CA GLN A 45 -8.76 -0.21 -15.85
C GLN A 45 -8.60 -0.02 -17.37
N TYR A 46 -7.92 -0.93 -18.06
CA TYR A 46 -7.96 -1.00 -19.52
C TYR A 46 -9.31 -1.53 -20.07
N GLY A 47 -10.16 -2.07 -19.19
CA GLY A 47 -11.46 -2.65 -19.55
C GLY A 47 -11.39 -4.06 -20.16
N LYS A 48 -10.18 -4.51 -20.53
CA LYS A 48 -9.91 -5.86 -21.04
C LYS A 48 -8.59 -6.34 -20.45
N TRP A 49 -8.55 -7.57 -19.97
CA TRP A 49 -7.36 -8.25 -19.47
C TRP A 49 -7.51 -9.76 -19.60
N THR A 50 -6.40 -10.47 -19.52
CA THR A 50 -6.34 -11.93 -19.47
C THR A 50 -5.41 -12.34 -18.33
N GLY A 51 -5.46 -13.61 -17.93
CA GLY A 51 -4.65 -14.16 -16.87
C GLY A 51 -5.47 -14.90 -15.83
N CYS A 52 -4.91 -15.11 -14.65
CA CYS A 52 -5.56 -15.90 -13.61
C CYS A 52 -5.37 -15.31 -12.21
N VAL A 53 -6.29 -15.64 -11.33
CA VAL A 53 -6.13 -15.52 -9.87
C VAL A 53 -5.33 -16.74 -9.41
N MET A 54 -4.27 -16.53 -8.63
CA MET A 54 -3.47 -17.64 -8.10
C MET A 54 -4.29 -18.44 -7.09
N PRO A 55 -4.22 -19.78 -7.13
CA PRO A 55 -4.86 -20.60 -6.10
C PRO A 55 -4.36 -20.19 -4.71
N PRO A 56 -5.24 -20.07 -3.70
CA PRO A 56 -4.83 -19.69 -2.34
C PRO A 56 -3.76 -20.60 -1.75
N SER A 57 -3.85 -21.93 -1.97
CA SER A 57 -2.84 -22.91 -1.52
C SER A 57 -1.45 -22.63 -2.10
N HIS A 58 -1.37 -22.15 -3.35
CA HIS A 58 -0.11 -21.82 -4.01
C HIS A 58 0.69 -20.77 -3.24
N LEU A 59 0.02 -19.75 -2.66
CA LEU A 59 0.69 -18.74 -1.85
C LEU A 59 1.34 -19.38 -0.61
N THR A 60 0.63 -20.28 0.05
CA THR A 60 1.15 -20.99 1.22
C THR A 60 2.30 -21.93 0.86
N GLU A 61 2.17 -22.69 -0.24
CA GLU A 61 3.20 -23.64 -0.72
C GLU A 61 4.52 -22.93 -1.04
N ILE A 62 4.49 -21.76 -1.69
CA ILE A 62 5.69 -20.97 -1.97
C ILE A 62 6.39 -20.55 -0.68
N VAL A 63 5.63 -20.08 0.32
CA VAL A 63 6.23 -19.66 1.61
C VAL A 63 6.75 -20.86 2.40
N GLN A 64 6.08 -22.00 2.35
CA GLN A 64 6.61 -23.25 2.91
C GLN A 64 7.94 -23.65 2.25
N GLY A 65 8.09 -23.48 0.93
CA GLY A 65 9.34 -23.68 0.22
C GLY A 65 10.46 -22.75 0.73
N ILE A 66 10.15 -21.48 1.01
CA ILE A 66 11.11 -20.53 1.59
C ILE A 66 11.49 -20.94 3.03
N ALA A 67 10.54 -21.42 3.80
CA ALA A 67 10.78 -21.97 5.14
C ALA A 67 11.65 -23.21 5.11
N ALA A 68 11.42 -24.11 4.15
CA ALA A 68 12.19 -25.36 3.99
C ALA A 68 13.69 -25.14 3.68
N ILE A 69 14.04 -24.01 3.09
CA ILE A 69 15.45 -23.60 2.87
C ILE A 69 15.98 -22.69 3.99
N ASP A 70 15.28 -22.64 5.12
CA ASP A 70 15.65 -21.87 6.32
C ASP A 70 15.90 -20.37 6.02
N LYS A 71 15.00 -19.73 5.26
CA LYS A 71 15.09 -18.28 4.95
C LYS A 71 13.96 -17.44 5.53
N LEU A 72 12.85 -18.06 5.94
CA LEU A 72 11.69 -17.31 6.42
C LEU A 72 11.98 -16.47 7.68
N HIS A 73 12.91 -16.92 8.54
CA HIS A 73 13.33 -16.18 9.74
C HIS A 73 14.03 -14.83 9.41
N THR A 74 14.49 -14.65 8.16
CA THR A 74 15.11 -13.40 7.73
C THR A 74 14.09 -12.39 7.19
N CYS A 75 12.80 -12.73 7.11
CA CYS A 75 11.75 -11.84 6.65
C CYS A 75 11.48 -10.77 7.72
N ASP A 76 11.70 -9.49 7.39
CA ASP A 76 11.45 -8.36 8.29
C ASP A 76 9.99 -7.87 8.22
N ALA A 77 9.31 -8.08 7.10
CA ALA A 77 7.91 -7.72 6.97
C ALA A 77 7.19 -8.52 5.88
N VAL A 78 5.87 -8.67 6.07
CA VAL A 78 4.91 -9.08 5.06
C VAL A 78 4.12 -7.84 4.65
N LEU A 79 4.07 -7.54 3.35
CA LEU A 79 3.22 -6.51 2.76
C LEU A 79 2.13 -7.20 1.94
N SER A 80 0.87 -7.03 2.26
CA SER A 80 -0.23 -7.48 1.42
C SER A 80 -0.92 -6.31 0.74
N GLY A 81 -1.41 -6.55 -0.48
CA GLY A 81 -2.18 -5.58 -1.26
C GLY A 81 -3.44 -6.22 -1.86
N TYR A 82 -3.67 -6.00 -3.15
CA TYR A 82 -4.86 -6.51 -3.84
C TYR A 82 -5.01 -8.02 -3.72
N LEU A 83 -6.21 -8.46 -3.35
CA LEU A 83 -6.64 -9.85 -3.25
C LEU A 83 -7.55 -10.21 -4.41
N GLY A 84 -7.27 -11.34 -5.06
CA GLY A 84 -8.16 -11.91 -6.08
C GLY A 84 -9.39 -12.62 -5.50
N SER A 85 -9.35 -13.01 -4.23
CA SER A 85 -10.47 -13.62 -3.49
C SER A 85 -10.31 -13.44 -1.98
N ALA A 86 -11.41 -13.54 -1.23
CA ALA A 86 -11.38 -13.52 0.25
C ALA A 86 -10.58 -14.70 0.82
N GLU A 87 -10.64 -15.88 0.19
CA GLU A 87 -9.90 -17.07 0.60
C GLU A 87 -8.38 -16.84 0.55
N GLN A 88 -7.86 -16.08 -0.42
CA GLN A 88 -6.45 -15.68 -0.42
C GLN A 88 -6.09 -14.91 0.85
N GLY A 89 -6.99 -14.06 1.35
CA GLY A 89 -6.79 -13.32 2.59
C GLY A 89 -6.51 -14.23 3.77
N GLU A 90 -7.29 -15.30 3.95
CA GLU A 90 -7.10 -16.29 5.03
C GLU A 90 -5.72 -16.99 4.93
N HIS A 91 -5.31 -17.37 3.71
CA HIS A 91 -3.98 -17.93 3.46
C HIS A 91 -2.87 -16.93 3.78
N ILE A 92 -3.03 -15.65 3.43
CA ILE A 92 -2.06 -14.59 3.73
C ILE A 92 -1.93 -14.42 5.25
N LEU A 93 -3.01 -14.44 6.02
CA LEU A 93 -2.93 -14.41 7.48
C LEU A 93 -2.22 -15.64 8.06
N GLY A 94 -2.36 -16.80 7.44
CA GLY A 94 -1.55 -17.98 7.74
C GLY A 94 -0.06 -17.73 7.53
N ILE A 95 0.30 -17.12 6.40
CA ILE A 95 1.67 -16.73 6.06
C ILE A 95 2.21 -15.70 7.06
N VAL A 96 1.42 -14.70 7.43
CA VAL A 96 1.79 -13.69 8.44
C VAL A 96 2.11 -14.35 9.77
N ARG A 97 1.25 -15.28 10.23
CA ARG A 97 1.51 -16.05 11.46
C ARG A 97 2.81 -16.85 11.39
N GLN A 98 3.08 -17.52 10.26
CA GLN A 98 4.34 -18.25 10.04
C GLN A 98 5.55 -17.31 10.05
N GLY A 99 5.45 -16.15 9.37
CA GLY A 99 6.51 -15.14 9.35
C GLY A 99 6.82 -14.61 10.74
N LYS A 100 5.78 -14.24 11.51
CA LYS A 100 5.95 -13.75 12.91
C LYS A 100 6.44 -14.85 13.85
N ALA A 101 6.08 -16.11 13.63
CA ALA A 101 6.64 -17.23 14.39
C ALA A 101 8.13 -17.47 14.10
N ALA A 102 8.56 -17.32 12.86
CA ALA A 102 9.96 -17.44 12.46
C ALA A 102 10.79 -16.20 12.85
N ASN A 103 10.21 -15.00 12.77
CA ASN A 103 10.80 -13.73 13.20
C ASN A 103 9.77 -12.90 13.99
N PRO A 104 9.80 -12.92 15.33
CA PRO A 104 8.85 -12.16 16.17
C PRO A 104 8.88 -10.63 15.97
N GLN A 105 9.94 -10.08 15.36
CA GLN A 105 10.03 -8.65 15.01
C GLN A 105 9.43 -8.32 13.65
N ALA A 106 9.06 -9.33 12.87
CA ALA A 106 8.46 -9.12 11.55
C ALA A 106 7.14 -8.34 11.66
N LYS A 107 6.97 -7.36 10.77
CA LYS A 107 5.76 -6.53 10.71
C LYS A 107 4.80 -7.03 9.64
N TYR A 108 3.52 -6.88 9.88
CA TYR A 108 2.50 -7.05 8.85
C TYR A 108 1.94 -5.68 8.43
N PHE A 109 2.21 -5.31 7.19
CA PHE A 109 1.63 -4.14 6.54
C PHE A 109 0.49 -4.58 5.64
N CYS A 110 -0.73 -4.17 5.97
CA CYS A 110 -1.92 -4.41 5.17
C CYS A 110 -2.27 -3.18 4.33
N ASP A 111 -2.19 -3.28 3.01
CA ASP A 111 -2.86 -2.36 2.10
C ASP A 111 -4.23 -2.95 1.76
N PRO A 112 -5.32 -2.45 2.36
CA PRO A 112 -6.64 -3.07 2.25
C PRO A 112 -7.32 -2.63 0.97
N VAL A 113 -6.79 -3.02 -0.17
CA VAL A 113 -7.32 -2.63 -1.48
C VAL A 113 -8.75 -3.14 -1.64
N MET A 114 -9.73 -2.24 -1.53
CA MET A 114 -11.16 -2.55 -1.65
C MET A 114 -11.88 -1.65 -2.63
N GLY A 115 -11.46 -0.40 -2.75
CA GLY A 115 -12.23 0.57 -3.48
C GLY A 115 -11.43 1.74 -4.06
N HIS A 116 -12.14 2.53 -4.85
CA HIS A 116 -11.64 3.75 -5.45
C HIS A 116 -12.60 4.90 -5.09
N PRO A 117 -12.11 6.12 -4.80
CA PRO A 117 -12.96 7.25 -4.42
C PRO A 117 -14.13 7.54 -5.35
N GLU A 118 -13.94 7.29 -6.66
CA GLU A 118 -14.96 7.54 -7.69
C GLU A 118 -15.84 6.32 -8.01
N LYS A 119 -15.37 5.09 -7.72
CA LYS A 119 -16.02 3.84 -8.15
C LYS A 119 -16.62 3.04 -6.99
N GLY A 120 -16.36 3.44 -5.75
CA GLY A 120 -16.74 2.69 -4.57
C GLY A 120 -15.97 1.37 -4.41
N CYS A 121 -16.56 0.39 -3.76
CA CYS A 121 -15.98 -0.94 -3.57
C CYS A 121 -16.00 -1.72 -4.89
N ILE A 122 -14.83 -2.20 -5.35
CA ILE A 122 -14.63 -2.81 -6.68
C ILE A 122 -13.96 -4.19 -6.63
N VAL A 123 -13.82 -4.78 -5.45
CA VAL A 123 -13.16 -6.08 -5.24
C VAL A 123 -14.13 -7.26 -5.29
N ALA A 124 -13.58 -8.47 -5.33
CA ALA A 124 -14.37 -9.70 -5.31
C ALA A 124 -15.23 -9.81 -4.04
N PRO A 125 -16.37 -10.51 -4.10
CA PRO A 125 -17.23 -10.71 -2.94
C PRO A 125 -16.46 -11.27 -1.74
N GLY A 126 -16.77 -10.76 -0.54
CA GLY A 126 -16.15 -11.19 0.71
C GLY A 126 -14.79 -10.55 1.03
N VAL A 127 -14.12 -9.90 0.08
CA VAL A 127 -12.81 -9.26 0.33
C VAL A 127 -12.93 -8.09 1.30
N ALA A 128 -13.93 -7.23 1.14
CA ALA A 128 -14.15 -6.11 2.06
C ALA A 128 -14.46 -6.63 3.49
N GLU A 129 -15.34 -7.63 3.62
CA GLU A 129 -15.65 -8.26 4.90
C GLU A 129 -14.41 -8.91 5.54
N PHE A 130 -13.57 -9.57 4.73
CA PHE A 130 -12.28 -10.12 5.18
C PHE A 130 -11.40 -9.01 5.78
N HIS A 131 -11.24 -7.87 5.12
CA HIS A 131 -10.42 -6.79 5.64
C HIS A 131 -10.96 -6.22 6.95
N VAL A 132 -12.28 -6.00 7.06
CA VAL A 132 -12.90 -5.50 8.30
C VAL A 132 -12.72 -6.48 9.45
N ARG A 133 -13.00 -7.77 9.24
CA ARG A 133 -13.03 -8.76 10.31
C ARG A 133 -11.69 -9.38 10.66
N HIS A 134 -10.77 -9.46 9.69
CA HIS A 134 -9.54 -10.25 9.84
C HIS A 134 -8.28 -9.48 9.47
N GLY A 135 -8.28 -8.74 8.36
CA GLY A 135 -7.12 -8.00 7.87
C GLY A 135 -6.72 -6.86 8.82
N LEU A 136 -7.68 -6.04 9.21
CA LEU A 136 -7.49 -4.93 10.15
C LEU A 136 -6.93 -5.42 11.50
N PRO A 137 -7.56 -6.36 12.22
CA PRO A 137 -7.06 -6.77 13.54
C PRO A 137 -5.69 -7.46 13.51
N ALA A 138 -5.31 -8.07 12.38
CA ALA A 138 -4.04 -8.78 12.25
C ALA A 138 -2.87 -7.87 11.90
N SER A 139 -3.13 -6.67 11.39
CA SER A 139 -2.09 -5.77 10.86
C SER A 139 -1.35 -5.01 11.96
N ASP A 140 -0.06 -4.76 11.76
CA ASP A 140 0.73 -3.80 12.55
C ASP A 140 0.62 -2.40 11.94
N ILE A 141 0.51 -2.32 10.60
CA ILE A 141 0.34 -1.09 9.83
C ILE A 141 -0.76 -1.35 8.81
N ILE A 142 -1.67 -0.39 8.65
CA ILE A 142 -2.73 -0.45 7.63
C ILE A 142 -2.79 0.85 6.83
N ALA A 143 -3.02 0.75 5.51
CA ALA A 143 -2.94 1.90 4.62
C ALA A 143 -4.20 2.06 3.74
N PRO A 144 -5.35 2.43 4.31
CA PRO A 144 -6.56 2.70 3.52
C PRO A 144 -6.48 4.04 2.76
N ASN A 145 -7.18 4.13 1.63
CA ASN A 145 -7.67 5.42 1.12
C ASN A 145 -8.95 5.84 1.88
N LEU A 146 -9.54 7.01 1.55
CA LEU A 146 -10.73 7.50 2.26
C LEU A 146 -11.91 6.51 2.20
N VAL A 147 -12.20 5.92 1.04
CA VAL A 147 -13.32 4.96 0.88
C VAL A 147 -13.05 3.68 1.68
N GLU A 148 -11.83 3.21 1.66
CA GLU A 148 -11.39 2.05 2.44
C GLU A 148 -11.44 2.34 3.95
N LEU A 149 -11.06 3.56 4.38
CA LEU A 149 -11.19 3.99 5.76
C LEU A 149 -12.65 3.97 6.23
N GLU A 150 -13.58 4.51 5.43
CA GLU A 150 -15.01 4.50 5.72
C GLU A 150 -15.60 3.08 5.79
N ILE A 151 -15.14 2.18 4.93
CA ILE A 151 -15.54 0.76 5.00
C ILE A 151 -15.03 0.11 6.29
N LEU A 152 -13.77 0.39 6.67
CA LEU A 152 -13.14 -0.21 7.85
C LEU A 152 -13.72 0.32 9.18
N CYS A 153 -14.09 1.60 9.26
CA CYS A 153 -14.70 2.20 10.45
C CYS A 153 -16.24 2.15 10.44
N GLU A 154 -16.85 1.69 9.34
CA GLU A 154 -18.29 1.53 9.15
C GLU A 154 -19.10 2.82 9.29
N HIS A 155 -18.48 3.99 9.06
CA HIS A 155 -19.15 5.30 9.05
C HIS A 155 -18.49 6.29 8.09
N PRO A 156 -19.22 7.34 7.63
CA PRO A 156 -18.65 8.37 6.76
C PRO A 156 -17.61 9.23 7.48
N VAL A 157 -16.65 9.74 6.69
CA VAL A 157 -15.56 10.62 7.13
C VAL A 157 -15.57 11.86 6.22
N ASN A 158 -15.81 13.04 6.79
CA ASN A 158 -16.11 14.26 6.02
C ASN A 158 -15.03 15.35 6.09
N ASN A 159 -14.12 15.25 7.05
CA ASN A 159 -13.04 16.22 7.28
C ASN A 159 -11.80 15.54 7.87
N VAL A 160 -10.72 16.30 8.00
CA VAL A 160 -9.42 15.80 8.49
C VAL A 160 -9.52 15.32 9.94
N GLU A 161 -10.24 16.04 10.78
CA GLU A 161 -10.43 15.73 12.20
C GLU A 161 -11.17 14.40 12.36
N GLU A 162 -12.24 14.18 11.60
CA GLU A 162 -12.95 12.90 11.55
C GLU A 162 -12.04 11.76 11.00
N ALA A 163 -11.19 12.04 10.01
CA ALA A 163 -10.26 11.06 9.48
C ALA A 163 -9.20 10.63 10.51
N VAL A 164 -8.72 11.55 11.34
CA VAL A 164 -7.82 11.24 12.47
C VAL A 164 -8.54 10.38 13.52
N LEU A 165 -9.80 10.71 13.86
CA LEU A 165 -10.59 9.92 14.81
C LEU A 165 -10.84 8.50 14.26
N ALA A 166 -11.30 8.38 13.01
CA ALA A 166 -11.51 7.10 12.36
C ALA A 166 -10.21 6.26 12.31
N ALA A 167 -9.06 6.87 11.99
CA ALA A 167 -7.78 6.17 12.04
C ALA A 167 -7.44 5.66 13.45
N ARG A 168 -7.76 6.42 14.50
CA ARG A 168 -7.58 5.98 15.90
C ARG A 168 -8.55 4.86 16.30
N GLU A 169 -9.76 4.85 15.76
CA GLU A 169 -10.69 3.73 15.92
C GLU A 169 -10.14 2.43 15.31
N LEU A 170 -9.46 2.51 14.15
CA LEU A 170 -8.77 1.37 13.57
C LEU A 170 -7.58 0.93 14.45
N ILE A 171 -6.81 1.88 15.00
CA ILE A 171 -5.68 1.59 15.90
C ILE A 171 -6.13 0.83 17.14
N ALA A 172 -7.29 1.16 17.69
CA ALA A 172 -7.86 0.45 18.84
C ALA A 172 -8.21 -1.03 18.52
N GLN A 173 -8.26 -1.41 17.24
CA GLN A 173 -8.61 -2.75 16.79
C GLN A 173 -7.39 -3.62 16.41
N GLY A 174 -6.17 -3.07 16.32
CA GLY A 174 -4.99 -3.89 15.99
C GLY A 174 -3.75 -3.10 15.57
N PRO A 175 -3.81 -2.30 14.50
CA PRO A 175 -2.62 -1.64 13.95
C PRO A 175 -2.05 -0.59 14.91
N GLN A 176 -0.73 -0.41 14.84
CA GLN A 176 -0.02 0.66 15.54
C GLN A 176 0.04 1.94 14.72
N ILE A 177 -0.04 1.81 13.39
CA ILE A 177 0.08 2.91 12.43
C ILE A 177 -1.01 2.79 11.37
N VAL A 178 -1.69 3.88 11.09
CA VAL A 178 -2.65 4.01 9.98
C VAL A 178 -2.16 5.10 9.03
N LEU A 179 -1.95 4.75 7.76
CA LEU A 179 -1.73 5.71 6.67
C LEU A 179 -3.03 5.90 5.90
N VAL A 180 -3.66 7.07 5.97
CA VAL A 180 -4.74 7.42 5.05
C VAL A 180 -4.12 7.98 3.77
N LYS A 181 -4.07 7.16 2.71
CA LYS A 181 -3.31 7.43 1.47
C LYS A 181 -3.84 8.58 0.62
N HIS A 182 -5.10 8.93 0.75
CA HIS A 182 -5.72 10.02 0.01
C HIS A 182 -6.99 10.45 0.73
N LEU A 183 -6.99 11.66 1.24
CA LEU A 183 -8.13 12.24 1.96
C LEU A 183 -9.27 12.66 1.03
N ALA A 184 -8.99 12.90 -0.25
CA ALA A 184 -10.00 13.30 -1.24
C ALA A 184 -10.91 14.43 -0.73
N ARG A 185 -12.23 14.17 -0.62
CA ARG A 185 -13.21 15.17 -0.15
C ARG A 185 -13.07 15.55 1.33
N ALA A 186 -12.42 14.72 2.14
CA ALA A 186 -12.21 14.96 3.56
C ALA A 186 -10.96 15.81 3.85
N GLY A 187 -10.12 16.10 2.85
CA GLY A 187 -8.96 16.97 3.00
C GLY A 187 -9.32 18.44 3.15
N TYR A 188 -8.35 19.26 3.56
CA TYR A 188 -8.50 20.71 3.68
C TYR A 188 -8.68 21.40 2.33
N SER A 189 -8.17 20.81 1.23
CA SER A 189 -8.27 21.38 -0.11
C SER A 189 -8.54 20.33 -1.17
N ARG A 190 -9.54 20.58 -2.00
CA ARG A 190 -9.87 19.72 -3.14
C ARG A 190 -8.85 19.80 -4.29
N ASP A 191 -8.03 20.85 -4.31
CA ASP A 191 -7.01 21.07 -5.35
C ASP A 191 -5.65 20.50 -4.97
N ARG A 192 -5.58 19.78 -3.85
CA ARG A 192 -4.35 19.17 -3.36
C ARG A 192 -4.54 17.69 -3.07
N PHE A 193 -3.45 16.97 -3.18
CA PHE A 193 -3.37 15.60 -2.69
C PHE A 193 -2.91 15.62 -1.24
N GLU A 194 -3.68 15.02 -0.36
CA GLU A 194 -3.43 15.05 1.08
C GLU A 194 -3.44 13.65 1.68
N MET A 195 -2.52 13.39 2.62
CA MET A 195 -2.42 12.13 3.37
C MET A 195 -2.33 12.40 4.86
N LEU A 196 -2.70 11.39 5.66
CA LEU A 196 -2.48 11.36 7.11
C LEU A 196 -1.67 10.12 7.49
N LEU A 197 -0.76 10.29 8.44
CA LEU A 197 -0.09 9.18 9.13
C LEU A 197 -0.37 9.30 10.63
N VAL A 198 -1.10 8.33 11.18
CA VAL A 198 -1.68 8.40 12.52
C VAL A 198 -1.20 7.23 13.37
N THR A 199 -0.86 7.52 14.62
CA THR A 199 -0.66 6.56 15.72
C THR A 199 -1.59 6.92 16.88
N ALA A 200 -1.52 6.17 17.98
CA ALA A 200 -2.27 6.51 19.19
C ALA A 200 -1.94 7.93 19.68
N ASP A 201 -0.65 8.32 19.64
CA ASP A 201 -0.13 9.53 20.25
C ASP A 201 0.08 10.68 19.28
N GLU A 202 0.24 10.40 17.98
CA GLU A 202 0.60 11.39 16.98
C GLU A 202 -0.27 11.28 15.73
N ALA A 203 -0.53 12.44 15.10
CA ALA A 203 -1.12 12.52 13.78
C ALA A 203 -0.33 13.53 12.95
N TRP A 204 0.06 13.11 11.75
CA TRP A 204 0.82 13.92 10.80
C TRP A 204 0.02 14.09 9.53
N HIS A 205 -0.16 15.33 9.09
CA HIS A 205 -0.80 15.70 7.84
C HIS A 205 0.26 16.17 6.84
N ILE A 206 0.12 15.77 5.59
CA ILE A 206 0.96 16.25 4.50
C ILE A 206 0.11 16.56 3.26
N SER A 207 0.54 17.58 2.51
CA SER A 207 -0.19 18.07 1.34
C SER A 207 0.80 18.39 0.22
N ARG A 208 0.45 18.00 -1.02
CA ARG A 208 1.20 18.31 -2.24
C ARG A 208 0.26 18.75 -3.37
N PRO A 209 0.77 19.40 -4.42
CA PRO A 209 -0.04 19.68 -5.61
C PRO A 209 -0.61 18.40 -6.22
N LEU A 210 -1.84 18.47 -6.74
CA LEU A 210 -2.35 17.44 -7.64
C LEU A 210 -1.54 17.43 -8.94
N VAL A 211 -1.28 16.23 -9.46
CA VAL A 211 -0.75 16.07 -10.82
C VAL A 211 -1.94 15.66 -11.69
N ASP A 212 -2.39 16.60 -12.52
CA ASP A 212 -3.56 16.37 -13.37
C ASP A 212 -3.22 15.51 -14.59
N PHE A 213 -3.82 14.35 -14.68
CA PHE A 213 -3.76 13.43 -15.84
C PHE A 213 -5.05 13.46 -16.68
N GLY A 214 -5.95 14.41 -16.42
CA GLY A 214 -7.25 14.46 -17.07
C GLY A 214 -8.17 13.30 -16.61
N MET A 215 -8.85 12.67 -17.55
CA MET A 215 -9.85 11.63 -17.25
C MET A 215 -9.27 10.27 -16.80
N ARG A 216 -7.95 10.07 -16.90
CA ARG A 216 -7.33 8.77 -16.63
C ARG A 216 -6.14 8.91 -15.68
N GLN A 217 -6.38 8.62 -14.42
CA GLN A 217 -5.32 8.63 -13.42
C GLN A 217 -4.47 7.36 -13.52
N PRO A 218 -3.13 7.45 -13.35
CA PRO A 218 -2.26 6.27 -13.30
C PRO A 218 -2.66 5.30 -12.19
N VAL A 219 -2.52 4.01 -12.47
CA VAL A 219 -2.71 2.91 -11.51
C VAL A 219 -1.39 2.61 -10.77
N GLY A 220 -1.45 1.99 -9.59
CA GLY A 220 -0.27 1.56 -8.85
C GLY A 220 0.32 2.60 -7.90
N VAL A 221 -0.19 3.84 -7.89
CA VAL A 221 0.27 4.90 -6.98
C VAL A 221 0.13 4.50 -5.50
N GLY A 222 -0.99 3.87 -5.14
CA GLY A 222 -1.22 3.35 -3.79
C GLY A 222 -0.21 2.27 -3.39
N ASP A 223 0.04 1.33 -4.30
CA ASP A 223 0.99 0.22 -4.08
C ASP A 223 2.41 0.75 -3.83
N VAL A 224 2.86 1.71 -4.66
CA VAL A 224 4.15 2.39 -4.48
C VAL A 224 4.20 3.12 -3.13
N THR A 225 3.13 3.86 -2.79
CA THR A 225 3.05 4.61 -1.53
C THR A 225 3.21 3.67 -0.32
N SER A 226 2.46 2.58 -0.29
CA SER A 226 2.52 1.57 0.78
C SER A 226 3.89 0.90 0.87
N GLY A 227 4.45 0.51 -0.28
CA GLY A 227 5.77 -0.13 -0.34
C GLY A 227 6.90 0.79 0.16
N LEU A 228 6.93 2.04 -0.30
CA LEU A 228 7.96 3.01 0.11
C LEU A 228 7.83 3.38 1.60
N LEU A 229 6.60 3.55 2.12
CA LEU A 229 6.39 3.81 3.54
C LEU A 229 6.94 2.67 4.40
N LEU A 230 6.61 1.43 4.04
CA LEU A 230 7.11 0.26 4.76
C LEU A 230 8.65 0.24 4.79
N VAL A 231 9.31 0.47 3.65
CA VAL A 231 10.78 0.49 3.58
C VAL A 231 11.35 1.57 4.50
N LYS A 232 10.82 2.79 4.48
CA LYS A 232 11.30 3.90 5.32
C LYS A 232 11.14 3.60 6.81
N LEU A 233 9.99 3.07 7.22
CA LEU A 233 9.74 2.69 8.61
C LEU A 233 10.68 1.56 9.07
N LEU A 234 10.90 0.54 8.24
CA LEU A 234 11.84 -0.55 8.54
C LEU A 234 13.30 -0.09 8.61
N GLN A 235 13.66 1.00 7.93
CA GLN A 235 14.97 1.64 8.00
C GLN A 235 15.14 2.52 9.24
N GLY A 236 14.09 2.72 10.04
CA GLY A 236 14.13 3.50 11.27
C GLY A 236 13.88 4.99 11.07
N ALA A 237 13.32 5.41 9.94
CA ALA A 237 12.88 6.79 9.77
C ALA A 237 11.76 7.13 10.77
N THR A 238 11.71 8.36 11.25
CA THR A 238 10.57 8.87 12.01
C THR A 238 9.31 8.89 11.14
N LEU A 239 8.12 8.97 11.76
CA LEU A 239 6.86 9.04 11.04
C LEU A 239 6.84 10.24 10.07
N GLN A 240 7.33 11.39 10.53
CA GLN A 240 7.44 12.60 9.73
C GLN A 240 8.35 12.39 8.51
N GLU A 241 9.59 11.94 8.73
CA GLU A 241 10.58 11.71 7.65
C GLU A 241 10.08 10.68 6.64
N ALA A 242 9.44 9.61 7.11
CA ALA A 242 8.87 8.58 6.23
C ALA A 242 7.75 9.15 5.36
N LEU A 243 6.81 9.89 5.96
CA LEU A 243 5.69 10.51 5.25
C LEU A 243 6.16 11.56 4.22
N GLU A 244 7.11 12.43 4.60
CA GLU A 244 7.69 13.45 3.74
C GLU A 244 8.42 12.83 2.54
N HIS A 245 9.29 11.83 2.78
CA HIS A 245 10.01 11.16 1.70
C HIS A 245 9.07 10.44 0.73
N VAL A 246 8.10 9.68 1.25
CA VAL A 246 7.14 8.94 0.42
C VAL A 246 6.31 9.90 -0.44
N THR A 247 5.83 11.00 0.15
CA THR A 247 5.06 12.02 -0.57
C THR A 247 5.87 12.61 -1.71
N ALA A 248 7.14 12.94 -1.47
CA ALA A 248 8.05 13.51 -2.44
C ALA A 248 8.39 12.49 -3.56
N ALA A 249 8.79 11.27 -3.20
CA ALA A 249 9.16 10.24 -4.17
C ALA A 249 7.99 9.86 -5.10
N VAL A 250 6.78 9.70 -4.54
CA VAL A 250 5.58 9.43 -5.34
C VAL A 250 5.24 10.62 -6.25
N TYR A 251 5.39 11.85 -5.76
CA TYR A 251 5.20 13.03 -6.59
C TYR A 251 6.18 13.06 -7.77
N GLU A 252 7.45 12.73 -7.57
CA GLU A 252 8.47 12.63 -8.63
C GLU A 252 8.08 11.60 -9.71
N ILE A 253 7.59 10.44 -9.31
CA ILE A 253 7.09 9.44 -10.26
C ILE A 253 5.93 10.01 -11.07
N MET A 254 4.98 10.68 -10.41
CA MET A 254 3.79 11.25 -11.06
C MET A 254 4.16 12.36 -12.05
N VAL A 255 5.03 13.31 -11.68
CA VAL A 255 5.44 14.39 -12.59
C VAL A 255 6.28 13.88 -13.75
N THR A 256 7.13 12.88 -13.53
CA THR A 256 7.90 12.21 -14.60
C THR A 256 6.94 11.50 -15.57
N THR A 257 5.96 10.75 -15.05
CA THR A 257 4.95 10.07 -15.86
C THR A 257 4.17 11.06 -16.72
N LYS A 258 3.74 12.18 -16.15
CA LYS A 258 3.03 13.24 -16.87
C LYS A 258 3.91 13.91 -17.93
N ALA A 259 5.17 14.22 -17.60
CA ALA A 259 6.11 14.85 -18.52
C ALA A 259 6.39 13.97 -19.74
N MET A 260 6.41 12.66 -19.57
CA MET A 260 6.55 11.68 -20.65
C MET A 260 5.24 11.40 -21.41
N GLN A 261 4.13 11.99 -20.98
CA GLN A 261 2.79 11.79 -21.57
C GLN A 261 2.34 10.32 -21.55
N GLU A 262 2.80 9.58 -20.54
CA GLU A 262 2.49 8.16 -20.37
C GLU A 262 1.32 7.96 -19.41
N TYR A 263 0.62 6.84 -19.56
CA TYR A 263 -0.43 6.42 -18.63
C TYR A 263 0.13 5.53 -17.52
N GLU A 264 1.07 4.65 -17.85
CA GLU A 264 1.72 3.77 -16.88
C GLU A 264 2.82 4.52 -16.11
N LEU A 265 2.90 4.27 -14.82
CA LEU A 265 3.89 4.92 -13.95
C LEU A 265 5.32 4.72 -14.47
N GLN A 266 6.05 5.79 -14.62
CA GLN A 266 7.42 5.78 -15.13
C GLN A 266 8.45 5.63 -14.00
N VAL A 267 8.32 4.53 -13.23
CA VAL A 267 9.14 4.27 -12.03
C VAL A 267 10.64 4.13 -12.34
N VAL A 268 10.98 3.56 -13.50
CA VAL A 268 12.38 3.41 -13.93
C VAL A 268 12.98 4.76 -14.35
N ALA A 269 12.21 5.56 -15.10
CA ALA A 269 12.65 6.90 -15.49
C ALA A 269 12.83 7.85 -14.29
N ALA A 270 12.02 7.66 -13.24
CA ALA A 270 12.08 8.44 -12.01
C ALA A 270 13.05 7.86 -10.95
N GLN A 271 13.79 6.79 -11.22
CA GLN A 271 14.52 6.01 -10.22
C GLN A 271 15.46 6.80 -9.31
N ASP A 272 16.16 7.79 -9.83
CA ASP A 272 17.08 8.59 -9.00
C ASP A 272 16.34 9.52 -8.06
N ARG A 273 15.18 10.03 -8.49
CA ARG A 273 14.29 10.88 -7.70
C ARG A 273 13.44 10.09 -6.70
N ILE A 274 13.27 8.79 -6.87
CA ILE A 274 12.69 7.93 -5.84
C ILE A 274 13.59 7.91 -4.61
N ALA A 275 14.90 7.76 -4.81
CA ALA A 275 15.87 7.73 -3.72
C ALA A 275 16.19 9.13 -3.17
N ASN A 276 16.30 10.12 -4.05
CA ASN A 276 16.68 11.50 -3.75
C ASN A 276 15.69 12.46 -4.43
N PRO A 277 14.49 12.68 -3.85
CA PRO A 277 13.50 13.58 -4.44
C PRO A 277 14.04 15.00 -4.59
N GLU A 278 13.66 15.69 -5.68
CA GLU A 278 13.97 17.10 -5.91
C GLU A 278 12.90 18.03 -5.30
N HIS A 279 11.66 17.55 -5.21
CA HIS A 279 10.59 18.27 -4.52
C HIS A 279 10.52 17.87 -3.05
N TYR A 280 10.20 18.81 -2.19
CA TYR A 280 10.08 18.61 -0.76
C TYR A 280 8.71 19.10 -0.27
N PHE A 281 8.08 18.31 0.57
CA PHE A 281 6.80 18.63 1.21
C PHE A 281 6.94 18.39 2.70
N SER A 282 6.55 19.38 3.52
CA SER A 282 6.66 19.27 4.96
C SER A 282 5.37 18.72 5.56
N ALA A 283 5.50 17.73 6.44
CA ALA A 283 4.40 17.23 7.23
C ALA A 283 4.17 18.13 8.46
N THR A 284 2.91 18.35 8.80
CA THR A 284 2.49 19.12 9.96
C THR A 284 1.87 18.19 11.00
N LYS A 285 2.30 18.31 12.24
CA LYS A 285 1.68 17.59 13.36
C LYS A 285 0.35 18.25 13.70
N LEU A 286 -0.71 17.43 13.82
CA LEU A 286 -2.06 17.85 14.17
C LEU A 286 -2.30 17.78 15.69
#